data_30006b50caeda9610e0a0a63df5c8999
#
_entry.id   30006b50caeda9610e0a0a63df5c8999
#
_cell.length_a   1.000
_cell.length_b   1.000
_cell.length_c   1.000
_cell.angle_alpha   90.00
_cell.angle_beta   90.00
_cell.angle_gamma   90.00
#
_symmetry.space_group_name_H-M   'P 1'
#
loop_
_entity.id
_entity.type
_entity.pdbx_description
1 polymer ?
#
loop_
_entity_poly.entity_id
_entity_poly.type
_entity_poly.pdbx_seq_one_letter_code
_entity_poly.pdbx_strand_id
1 'polypeptide(L)'
;MTDKITMNQLIPMVVEQTGKGERAFDIYSRLLKERIIFLVGPVNDNLSSLISAQLLFLESENPEKEISLYINSPGGVVSDGLAVYDTMQFIQSPVSTLCFGQAASMGSFLLAAGEKGKRFALPNSRIMVHQPSAGFKGQASDIEIHAKEVLAMKS
;
A
#
# COMPACT_ATOMS: atom_id res chain seq x y z
N MET A 1 8.08 -4.31 32.45
CA MET A 1 7.33 -3.62 31.41
C MET A 1 6.81 -4.68 30.47
N THR A 2 5.66 -5.23 30.77
CA THR A 2 5.01 -6.16 29.85
C THR A 2 4.61 -5.34 28.65
N ASP A 3 5.36 -5.49 27.58
CA ASP A 3 4.94 -4.99 26.31
C ASP A 3 3.54 -5.50 26.06
N LYS A 4 2.61 -4.57 26.07
CA LYS A 4 1.31 -4.78 25.47
C LYS A 4 1.50 -4.86 23.97
N ILE A 5 2.34 -5.75 23.53
CA ILE A 5 2.17 -6.33 22.22
C ILE A 5 0.86 -7.06 22.38
N THR A 6 -0.21 -6.36 22.08
CA THR A 6 -1.54 -6.93 22.12
C THR A 6 -1.49 -8.20 21.30
N MET A 7 -2.10 -9.28 21.80
CA MET A 7 -2.17 -10.57 21.10
C MET A 7 -2.62 -10.41 19.64
N ASN A 8 -3.29 -9.31 19.29
CA ASN A 8 -3.69 -8.91 17.94
C ASN A 8 -2.53 -8.56 17.01
N GLN A 9 -1.31 -8.38 17.54
CA GLN A 9 -0.12 -8.06 16.75
C GLN A 9 0.86 -9.23 16.62
N LEU A 10 0.48 -10.40 17.12
CA LEU A 10 1.27 -11.61 16.91
C LEU A 10 1.19 -12.01 15.45
N ILE A 11 2.29 -11.81 14.75
CA ILE A 11 2.43 -12.25 13.38
C ILE A 11 2.88 -13.71 13.38
N PRO A 12 2.11 -14.63 12.76
CA PRO A 12 2.50 -16.03 12.70
C PRO A 12 3.84 -16.23 12.00
N MET A 13 4.59 -17.19 12.49
CA MET A 13 5.84 -17.60 11.87
C MET A 13 5.61 -18.86 11.02
N VAL A 14 6.28 -18.92 9.88
CA VAL A 14 6.29 -20.06 8.97
C VAL A 14 7.71 -20.62 8.93
N VAL A 15 7.84 -21.92 9.10
CA VAL A 15 9.12 -22.63 9.04
C VAL A 15 9.20 -23.40 7.73
N GLU A 16 10.26 -23.17 6.97
CA GLU A 16 10.55 -23.91 5.74
C GLU A 16 11.79 -24.77 5.89
N GLN A 17 11.72 -25.98 5.34
CA GLN A 17 12.87 -26.87 5.18
C GLN A 17 13.59 -26.49 3.88
N THR A 18 14.88 -26.19 3.99
CA THR A 18 15.73 -25.92 2.84
C THR A 18 16.91 -26.91 2.82
N GLY A 19 17.60 -27.02 1.70
CA GLY A 19 18.81 -27.85 1.62
C GLY A 19 19.93 -27.43 2.57
N LYS A 20 19.81 -26.24 3.19
CA LYS A 20 20.77 -25.71 4.19
C LYS A 20 20.23 -25.75 5.62
N GLY A 21 19.09 -26.41 5.86
CA GLY A 21 18.42 -26.50 7.15
C GLY A 21 17.09 -25.76 7.19
N GLU A 22 16.59 -25.50 8.40
CA GLU A 22 15.32 -24.80 8.60
C GLU A 22 15.50 -23.29 8.53
N ARG A 23 14.54 -22.60 7.89
CA ARG A 23 14.41 -21.15 7.93
C ARG A 23 13.04 -20.76 8.43
N ALA A 24 13.01 -19.79 9.35
CA ALA A 24 11.78 -19.20 9.86
C ALA A 24 11.55 -17.82 9.22
N PHE A 25 10.32 -17.57 8.79
CA PHE A 25 9.87 -16.29 8.26
C PHE A 25 8.58 -15.89 8.98
N ASP A 26 8.37 -14.60 9.23
CA ASP A 26 7.01 -14.17 9.52
C ASP A 26 6.15 -14.35 8.25
N ILE A 27 4.82 -14.40 8.43
CA ILE A 27 3.93 -14.70 7.29
C ILE A 27 4.03 -13.65 6.18
N TYR A 28 4.20 -12.37 6.50
CA TYR A 28 4.33 -11.32 5.49
C TYR A 28 5.64 -11.43 4.72
N SER A 29 6.74 -11.71 5.41
CA SER A 29 8.03 -11.93 4.76
C SER A 29 8.02 -13.16 3.87
N ARG A 30 7.31 -14.21 4.27
CA ARG A 30 7.15 -15.40 3.44
C ARG A 30 6.34 -15.11 2.18
N LEU A 31 5.25 -14.37 2.31
CA LEU A 31 4.43 -13.97 1.15
C LEU A 31 5.18 -12.97 0.25
N LEU A 32 6.03 -12.14 0.82
CA LEU A 32 6.89 -11.25 0.03
C LEU A 32 7.81 -12.04 -0.92
N LYS A 33 8.29 -13.20 -0.51
CA LYS A 33 9.05 -14.10 -1.40
C LYS A 33 8.23 -14.54 -2.62
N GLU A 34 6.92 -14.62 -2.49
CA GLU A 34 6.00 -14.88 -3.59
C GLU A 34 5.61 -13.60 -4.36
N ARG A 35 6.28 -12.49 -4.08
CA ARG A 35 6.06 -11.18 -4.68
C ARG A 35 4.67 -10.61 -4.37
N ILE A 36 4.18 -10.88 -3.18
CA ILE A 36 2.91 -10.37 -2.68
C ILE A 36 3.18 -9.32 -1.59
N ILE A 37 2.65 -8.14 -1.77
CA ILE A 37 2.75 -7.02 -0.82
C ILE A 37 1.35 -6.71 -0.31
N PHE A 38 1.24 -6.46 1.00
CA PHE A 38 -0.02 -6.08 1.65
C PHE A 38 -0.02 -4.59 1.96
N LEU A 39 -1.00 -3.88 1.41
CA LEU A 39 -1.30 -2.49 1.75
C LEU A 39 -2.58 -2.50 2.59
N VAL A 40 -2.44 -2.58 3.90
CA VAL A 40 -3.54 -2.74 4.85
C VAL A 40 -3.53 -1.61 5.87
N GLY A 41 -4.69 -1.05 6.12
CA GLY A 41 -4.87 0.04 7.06
C GLY A 41 -4.72 1.43 6.44
N PRO A 42 -4.71 2.48 7.27
CA PRO A 42 -4.59 3.86 6.79
C PRO A 42 -3.28 4.12 6.06
N VAL A 43 -3.36 4.90 4.98
CA VAL A 43 -2.18 5.34 4.22
C VAL A 43 -1.53 6.49 4.98
N ASN A 44 -0.34 6.24 5.48
CA ASN A 44 0.49 7.20 6.21
C ASN A 44 1.95 7.08 5.76
N ASP A 45 2.83 7.87 6.36
CA ASP A 45 4.24 7.88 5.99
C ASP A 45 4.94 6.53 6.23
N ASN A 46 4.65 5.86 7.34
CA ASN A 46 5.22 4.55 7.63
C ASN A 46 4.80 3.49 6.61
N LEU A 47 3.50 3.40 6.34
CA LEU A 47 2.99 2.44 5.36
C LEU A 47 3.54 2.73 3.96
N SER A 48 3.55 3.99 3.56
CA SER A 48 4.09 4.43 2.28
C SER A 48 5.56 4.03 2.11
N SER A 49 6.38 4.27 3.13
CA SER A 49 7.81 3.91 3.12
C SER A 49 8.01 2.40 3.00
N LEU A 50 7.25 1.62 3.76
CA LEU A 50 7.35 0.16 3.74
C LEU A 50 6.93 -0.42 2.38
N ILE A 51 5.82 0.05 1.83
CA ILE A 51 5.33 -0.43 0.53
C ILE A 51 6.33 -0.05 -0.58
N SER A 52 6.79 1.19 -0.59
CA SER A 52 7.76 1.66 -1.60
C SER A 52 9.07 0.88 -1.53
N ALA A 53 9.58 0.62 -0.34
CA ALA A 53 10.79 -0.17 -0.14
C ALA A 53 10.62 -1.61 -0.65
N GLN A 54 9.48 -2.23 -0.37
CA GLN A 54 9.19 -3.59 -0.84
C GLN A 54 9.07 -3.65 -2.37
N LEU A 55 8.43 -2.66 -2.99
CA LEU A 55 8.34 -2.56 -4.45
C LEU A 55 9.72 -2.48 -5.08
N LEU A 56 10.58 -1.61 -4.56
CA LEU A 56 11.95 -1.44 -5.07
C LEU A 56 12.79 -2.70 -4.85
N PHE A 57 12.64 -3.35 -3.71
CA PHE A 57 13.35 -4.60 -3.42
C PHE A 57 12.99 -5.70 -4.39
N LEU A 58 11.69 -5.90 -4.62
CA LEU A 58 11.21 -6.96 -5.53
C LEU A 58 11.61 -6.68 -6.98
N GLU A 59 11.58 -5.41 -7.40
CA GLU A 59 12.10 -5.06 -8.72
C GLU A 59 13.57 -5.39 -8.85
N SER A 60 14.38 -5.11 -7.84
CA SER A 60 15.82 -5.39 -7.88
C SER A 60 16.12 -6.87 -8.02
N GLU A 61 15.26 -7.74 -7.50
CA GLU A 61 15.42 -9.18 -7.62
C GLU A 61 15.08 -9.71 -9.02
N ASN A 62 13.99 -9.22 -9.60
CA ASN A 62 13.58 -9.58 -10.96
C ASN A 62 12.66 -8.50 -11.52
N PRO A 63 13.19 -7.57 -12.34
CA PRO A 63 12.40 -6.46 -12.87
C PRO A 63 11.31 -6.89 -13.85
N GLU A 64 11.40 -8.07 -14.43
CA GLU A 64 10.43 -8.54 -15.43
C GLU A 64 9.22 -9.24 -14.80
N LYS A 65 9.35 -9.71 -13.56
CA LYS A 65 8.30 -10.49 -12.91
C LYS A 65 7.28 -9.60 -12.22
N GLU A 66 6.00 -9.97 -12.35
CA GLU A 66 4.87 -9.25 -11.75
C GLU A 66 4.93 -9.21 -10.23
N ILE A 67 4.52 -8.08 -9.67
CA ILE A 67 4.31 -7.87 -8.24
C ILE A 67 2.81 -7.77 -8.00
N SER A 68 2.32 -8.45 -6.95
CA SER A 68 0.92 -8.39 -6.55
C SER A 68 0.76 -7.50 -5.32
N LEU A 69 -0.03 -6.45 -5.44
CA LEU A 69 -0.34 -5.53 -4.33
C LEU A 69 -1.77 -5.78 -3.87
N TYR A 70 -1.91 -6.33 -2.66
CA TYR A 70 -3.19 -6.62 -2.03
C TYR A 70 -3.59 -5.44 -1.15
N ILE A 71 -4.77 -4.87 -1.41
CA ILE A 71 -5.21 -3.61 -0.81
C ILE A 71 -6.45 -3.84 0.05
N ASN A 72 -6.35 -3.45 1.32
CA ASN A 72 -7.47 -3.33 2.25
C ASN A 72 -7.25 -2.05 3.07
N SER A 73 -7.71 -0.92 2.55
CA SER A 73 -7.37 0.39 3.11
C SER A 73 -8.54 1.36 3.01
N PRO A 74 -8.80 2.14 4.08
CA PRO A 74 -9.77 3.24 4.04
C PRO A 74 -9.22 4.49 3.35
N GLY A 75 -7.97 4.46 2.88
CA GLY A 75 -7.26 5.62 2.37
C GLY A 75 -6.44 6.32 3.44
N GLY A 76 -6.12 7.58 3.23
CA GLY A 76 -5.34 8.36 4.17
C GLY A 76 -4.68 9.57 3.53
N VAL A 77 -3.43 9.82 3.87
CA VAL A 77 -2.68 11.01 3.44
C VAL A 77 -2.38 10.95 1.95
N VAL A 78 -2.80 11.98 1.22
CA VAL A 78 -2.68 12.03 -0.25
C VAL A 78 -1.22 11.97 -0.71
N SER A 79 -0.33 12.75 -0.09
CA SER A 79 1.08 12.75 -0.46
C SER A 79 1.75 11.39 -0.25
N ASP A 80 1.37 10.66 0.78
CA ASP A 80 1.90 9.32 1.05
C ASP A 80 1.38 8.30 0.02
N GLY A 81 0.12 8.43 -0.37
CA GLY A 81 -0.44 7.62 -1.44
C GLY A 81 0.21 7.90 -2.79
N LEU A 82 0.48 9.16 -3.10
CA LEU A 82 1.17 9.54 -4.32
C LEU A 82 2.61 9.02 -4.37
N ALA A 83 3.29 8.93 -3.22
CA ALA A 83 4.61 8.33 -3.14
C ALA A 83 4.59 6.85 -3.54
N VAL A 84 3.60 6.10 -3.10
CA VAL A 84 3.39 4.71 -3.52
C VAL A 84 3.06 4.64 -5.01
N TYR A 85 2.16 5.49 -5.47
CA TYR A 85 1.78 5.57 -6.88
C TYR A 85 3.00 5.81 -7.78
N ASP A 86 3.81 6.82 -7.44
CA ASP A 86 4.99 7.15 -8.23
C ASP A 86 5.99 6.00 -8.25
N THR A 87 6.16 5.30 -7.14
CA THR A 87 7.02 4.12 -7.07
C THR A 87 6.50 3.01 -7.98
N MET A 88 5.19 2.75 -7.97
CA MET A 88 4.56 1.77 -8.87
C MET A 88 4.79 2.10 -10.33
N GLN A 89 4.77 3.38 -10.69
CA GLN A 89 5.00 3.82 -12.08
C GLN A 89 6.50 3.82 -12.44
N PHE A 90 7.35 4.09 -11.48
CA PHE A 90 8.80 4.19 -11.69
C PHE A 90 9.46 2.84 -11.93
N ILE A 91 9.03 1.79 -11.24
CA ILE A 91 9.62 0.46 -11.38
C ILE A 91 9.24 -0.20 -12.70
N GLN A 92 10.09 -1.10 -13.19
CA GLN A 92 9.83 -1.84 -14.43
C GLN A 92 8.86 -3.00 -14.21
N SER A 93 8.91 -3.65 -13.05
CA SER A 93 8.00 -4.75 -12.75
C SER A 93 6.55 -4.30 -12.86
N PRO A 94 5.70 -5.02 -13.59
CA PRO A 94 4.27 -4.72 -13.59
C PRO A 94 3.67 -5.00 -12.24
N VAL A 95 2.77 -4.11 -11.77
CA VAL A 95 2.10 -4.25 -10.49
C VAL A 95 0.63 -4.55 -10.73
N SER A 96 0.19 -5.75 -10.34
CA SER A 96 -1.23 -6.09 -10.27
C SER A 96 -1.79 -5.66 -8.92
N THR A 97 -3.05 -5.27 -8.89
CA THR A 97 -3.72 -4.85 -7.67
C THR A 97 -4.97 -5.68 -7.41
N LEU A 98 -5.22 -5.99 -6.15
CA LEU A 98 -6.39 -6.75 -5.73
C LEU A 98 -6.98 -6.14 -4.46
N CYS A 99 -8.25 -5.78 -4.51
CA CYS A 99 -9.00 -5.30 -3.35
C CYS A 99 -9.60 -6.48 -2.59
N PHE A 100 -9.31 -6.55 -1.30
CA PHE A 100 -10.02 -7.42 -0.36
C PHE A 100 -10.46 -6.59 0.85
N GLY A 101 -11.69 -6.78 1.31
CA GLY A 101 -12.29 -5.92 2.31
C GLY A 101 -12.74 -4.60 1.73
N GLN A 102 -11.86 -3.60 1.69
CA GLN A 102 -12.20 -2.32 1.10
C GLN A 102 -11.01 -1.63 0.44
N ALA A 103 -11.31 -0.78 -0.51
CA ALA A 103 -10.37 0.20 -1.07
C ALA A 103 -11.12 1.53 -1.19
N ALA A 104 -10.88 2.44 -0.26
CA ALA A 104 -11.59 3.71 -0.18
C ALA A 104 -10.63 4.88 -0.34
N SER A 105 -11.08 5.94 -1.00
CA SER A 105 -10.31 7.19 -1.16
C SER A 105 -8.95 6.91 -1.81
N MET A 106 -7.84 7.23 -1.15
CA MET A 106 -6.49 6.96 -1.63
C MET A 106 -6.25 5.46 -1.86
N GLY A 107 -6.92 4.57 -1.11
CA GLY A 107 -6.88 3.13 -1.35
C GLY A 107 -7.48 2.75 -2.70
N SER A 108 -8.58 3.37 -3.10
CA SER A 108 -9.18 3.15 -4.43
C SER A 108 -8.31 3.69 -5.55
N PHE A 109 -7.64 4.81 -5.31
CA PHE A 109 -6.68 5.39 -6.26
C PHE A 109 -5.53 4.42 -6.53
N LEU A 110 -4.95 3.85 -5.49
CA LEU A 110 -3.86 2.88 -5.63
C LEU A 110 -4.31 1.57 -6.27
N LEU A 111 -5.54 1.13 -6.01
CA LEU A 111 -6.14 0.00 -6.71
C LEU A 111 -6.22 0.28 -8.22
N ALA A 112 -6.68 1.46 -8.58
CA ALA A 112 -6.79 1.88 -9.98
C ALA A 112 -5.42 2.09 -10.64
N ALA A 113 -4.37 2.27 -9.87
CA ALA A 113 -3.00 2.44 -10.36
C ALA A 113 -2.34 1.15 -10.82
N GLY A 114 -2.96 -0.01 -10.57
CA GLY A 114 -2.50 -1.28 -11.08
C GLY A 114 -2.46 -1.31 -12.62
N GLU A 115 -1.66 -2.21 -13.16
CA GLU A 115 -1.53 -2.35 -14.61
C GLU A 115 -2.88 -2.67 -15.24
N LYS A 116 -3.12 -2.10 -16.42
CA LYS A 116 -4.36 -2.32 -17.16
C LYS A 116 -4.59 -3.81 -17.42
N GLY A 117 -5.79 -4.28 -17.07
CA GLY A 117 -6.15 -5.69 -17.15
C GLY A 117 -5.73 -6.53 -15.97
N LYS A 118 -5.03 -5.94 -14.98
CA LYS A 118 -4.52 -6.63 -13.80
C LYS A 118 -4.97 -5.96 -12.50
N ARG A 119 -6.19 -5.46 -12.50
CA ARG A 119 -6.85 -4.83 -11.35
C ARG A 119 -8.06 -5.67 -10.98
N PHE A 120 -8.09 -6.17 -9.76
CA PHE A 120 -9.07 -7.16 -9.30
C PHE A 120 -9.73 -6.72 -8.00
N ALA A 121 -10.92 -7.23 -7.77
CA ALA A 121 -11.63 -7.06 -6.51
C ALA A 121 -12.33 -8.37 -6.16
N LEU A 122 -12.23 -8.78 -4.91
CA LEU A 122 -12.96 -9.96 -4.44
C LEU A 122 -14.46 -9.66 -4.34
N PRO A 123 -15.34 -10.67 -4.43
CA PRO A 123 -16.78 -10.44 -4.59
C PRO A 123 -17.46 -9.64 -3.48
N ASN A 124 -16.96 -9.74 -2.25
CA ASN A 124 -17.52 -9.04 -1.10
C ASN A 124 -16.74 -7.80 -0.69
N SER A 125 -15.79 -7.36 -1.53
CA SER A 125 -15.03 -6.15 -1.28
C SER A 125 -15.81 -4.90 -1.67
N ARG A 126 -15.42 -3.78 -1.06
CA ARG A 126 -16.05 -2.48 -1.29
C ARG A 126 -15.03 -1.49 -1.82
N ILE A 127 -15.40 -0.78 -2.88
CA ILE A 127 -14.56 0.27 -3.48
C ILE A 127 -15.32 1.58 -3.35
N MET A 128 -14.65 2.61 -2.78
CA MET A 128 -15.25 3.93 -2.61
C MET A 128 -14.33 5.00 -3.20
N VAL A 129 -14.91 5.83 -4.05
CA VAL A 129 -14.25 6.99 -4.65
C VAL A 129 -15.00 8.25 -4.25
N HIS A 130 -14.26 9.28 -3.82
CA HIS A 130 -14.85 10.57 -3.50
C HIS A 130 -13.88 11.71 -3.86
N GLN A 131 -14.40 12.94 -3.85
CA GLN A 131 -13.56 14.11 -4.07
C GLN A 131 -12.52 14.28 -2.96
N PRO A 132 -11.36 14.89 -3.25
CA PRO A 132 -10.37 15.18 -2.23
C PRO A 132 -10.98 15.99 -1.08
N SER A 133 -10.64 15.62 0.15
CA SER A 133 -11.00 16.35 1.36
C SER A 133 -9.74 16.68 2.14
N ALA A 134 -9.75 17.83 2.82
CA ALA A 134 -8.61 18.27 3.61
C ALA A 134 -9.08 19.14 4.77
N GLY A 135 -8.32 19.11 5.87
CA GLY A 135 -8.49 19.99 7.01
C GLY A 135 -7.18 20.72 7.28
N PHE A 136 -7.27 22.00 7.62
CA PHE A 136 -6.10 22.84 7.80
C PHE A 136 -6.17 23.61 9.12
N LYS A 137 -4.99 23.76 9.75
CA LYS A 137 -4.77 24.66 10.88
C LYS A 137 -3.61 25.58 10.56
N GLY A 138 -3.69 26.85 10.91
CA GLY A 138 -2.62 27.81 10.67
C GLY A 138 -3.15 29.19 10.40
N GLN A 139 -2.27 30.06 9.87
CA GLN A 139 -2.65 31.41 9.46
C GLN A 139 -3.50 31.37 8.19
N ALA A 140 -4.31 32.39 7.97
CA ALA A 140 -5.22 32.46 6.83
C ALA A 140 -4.50 32.31 5.48
N SER A 141 -3.28 32.83 5.35
CA SER A 141 -2.46 32.70 4.15
C SER A 141 -2.07 31.26 3.86
N ASP A 142 -1.74 30.50 4.91
CA ASP A 142 -1.37 29.07 4.78
C ASP A 142 -2.58 28.23 4.38
N ILE A 143 -3.74 28.53 4.96
CA ILE A 143 -4.99 27.87 4.62
C ILE A 143 -5.36 28.11 3.15
N GLU A 144 -5.17 29.35 2.66
CA GLU A 144 -5.43 29.67 1.27
C GLU A 144 -4.54 28.87 0.30
N ILE A 145 -3.25 28.73 0.60
CA ILE A 145 -2.31 27.96 -0.22
C ILE A 145 -2.76 26.51 -0.29
N HIS A 146 -3.05 25.89 0.84
CA HIS A 146 -3.51 24.50 0.90
C HIS A 146 -4.86 24.31 0.19
N ALA A 147 -5.78 25.25 0.31
CA ALA A 147 -7.06 25.18 -0.41
C ALA A 147 -6.86 25.19 -1.93
N LYS A 148 -5.92 25.99 -2.44
CA LYS A 148 -5.57 26.02 -3.86
C LYS A 148 -5.00 24.69 -4.33
N GLU A 149 -4.13 24.06 -3.54
CA GLU A 149 -3.58 22.75 -3.85
C GLU A 149 -4.66 21.66 -3.93
N VAL A 150 -5.59 21.64 -2.97
CA VAL A 150 -6.70 20.69 -2.97
C VAL A 150 -7.59 20.89 -4.20
N LEU A 151 -7.89 22.11 -4.56
CA LEU A 151 -8.68 22.43 -5.75
C LEU A 151 -7.95 22.03 -7.04
N ALA A 152 -6.64 22.16 -7.10
CA ALA A 152 -5.84 21.72 -8.24
C ALA A 152 -5.86 20.20 -8.39
N MET A 153 -5.84 19.47 -7.29
CA MET A 153 -5.94 17.99 -7.32
C MET A 153 -7.32 17.49 -7.77
N LYS A 154 -8.37 18.31 -7.58
CA LYS A 154 -9.73 18.00 -8.00
C LYS A 154 -9.89 18.06 -9.53
N SER A 155 -9.21 18.99 -10.18
CA SER A 155 -9.29 19.21 -11.62
C SER A 155 -8.42 18.20 -12.39
#